data_4a117cb4067500d18d9e2ce35e67be6d
#
_entry.id   4a117cb4067500d18d9e2ce35e67be6d
#
_cell.length_a   1.000
_cell.length_b   1.000
_cell.length_c   1.000
_cell.angle_alpha   90.00
_cell.angle_beta   90.00
_cell.angle_gamma   90.00
#
_symmetry.space_group_name_H-M   'P 1'
#
loop_
_entity.id
_entity.type
_entity.pdbx_description
1 polymer ?
#
loop_
_entity_poly.entity_id
_entity_poly.type
_entity_poly.pdbx_seq_one_letter_code
_entity_poly.pdbx_strand_id
1 'polypeptide(L)'
;MAKNLLLTFLKGILAGLAIGLGGFIFVLMSFLIPGELGKALGSVLFAVGLFLVCTFSLSLYTGKIGLIFEKKQSAEFYIGLPIMLIGNAIGAFGLGYLAYFAFKDLSIMETAVKVANARPSFNSFDDYLSCILKSFLCGTCVYLAVKCFNLNRLKPVGIFLLVFFVFLFVYCGFQHCIANMFYFGFANKVYGETFIDLALCILFNSFGPIIGVMLFKLVEKAKDNSKPIKDDTPKEK
;
A
#
# COMPACT_ATOMS: atom_id res chain seq x y z
N MET A 1 -7.74 -21.80 13.80
CA MET A 1 -7.27 -20.47 14.20
C MET A 1 -5.74 -20.37 14.16
N ALA A 2 -4.96 -21.04 15.02
CA ALA A 2 -3.49 -20.89 15.05
C ALA A 2 -2.80 -21.11 13.68
N LYS A 3 -3.13 -22.21 12.96
CA LYS A 3 -2.59 -22.50 11.62
C LYS A 3 -2.85 -21.39 10.61
N ASN A 4 -4.03 -20.77 10.64
CA ASN A 4 -4.38 -19.68 9.73
C ASN A 4 -3.66 -18.38 10.08
N LEU A 5 -3.44 -18.10 11.39
CA LEU A 5 -2.66 -16.94 11.84
C LEU A 5 -1.18 -17.09 11.46
N LEU A 6 -0.60 -18.29 11.59
CA LEU A 6 0.76 -18.57 11.09
C LEU A 6 0.85 -18.35 9.57
N LEU A 7 -0.12 -18.85 8.80
CA LEU A 7 -0.16 -18.63 7.37
C LEU A 7 -0.29 -17.12 7.02
N THR A 8 -1.11 -16.38 7.78
CA THR A 8 -1.23 -14.92 7.64
C THR A 8 0.09 -14.23 7.91
N PHE A 9 0.83 -14.64 8.94
CA PHE A 9 2.16 -14.11 9.25
C PHE A 9 3.16 -14.37 8.13
N LEU A 10 3.29 -15.62 7.66
CA LEU A 10 4.22 -15.99 6.58
C LEU A 10 3.88 -15.26 5.26
N LYS A 11 2.60 -15.21 4.89
CA LYS A 11 2.14 -14.41 3.76
C LYS A 11 2.38 -12.91 3.98
N GLY A 12 2.39 -12.47 5.24
CA GLY A 12 2.75 -11.10 5.62
C GLY A 12 4.22 -10.80 5.32
N ILE A 13 5.14 -11.68 5.71
CA ILE A 13 6.57 -11.53 5.40
C ILE A 13 6.78 -11.44 3.88
N LEU A 14 6.17 -12.34 3.12
CA LEU A 14 6.27 -12.33 1.65
C LEU A 14 5.68 -11.04 1.04
N ALA A 15 4.60 -10.50 1.60
CA ALA A 15 4.03 -9.22 1.16
C ALA A 15 4.99 -8.06 1.44
N GLY A 16 5.63 -8.04 2.62
CA GLY A 16 6.65 -7.05 2.96
C GLY A 16 7.85 -7.09 2.01
N LEU A 17 8.35 -8.31 1.70
CA LEU A 17 9.41 -8.52 0.69
C LEU A 17 8.97 -8.02 -0.69
N ALA A 18 7.75 -8.31 -1.13
CA ALA A 18 7.24 -7.89 -2.44
C ALA A 18 7.15 -6.36 -2.55
N ILE A 19 6.62 -5.67 -1.52
CA ILE A 19 6.58 -4.20 -1.49
C ILE A 19 7.99 -3.62 -1.40
N GLY A 20 8.88 -4.22 -0.61
CA GLY A 20 10.29 -3.82 -0.53
C GLY A 20 11.01 -3.97 -1.87
N LEU A 21 10.72 -5.03 -2.65
CA LEU A 21 11.23 -5.19 -4.01
C LEU A 21 10.79 -4.04 -4.92
N GLY A 22 9.50 -3.66 -4.87
CA GLY A 22 9.01 -2.47 -5.58
C GLY A 22 9.76 -1.21 -5.15
N GLY A 23 10.00 -1.03 -3.84
CA GLY A 23 10.79 0.06 -3.29
C GLY A 23 12.24 0.07 -3.77
N PHE A 24 12.88 -1.09 -3.84
CA PHE A 24 14.23 -1.23 -4.37
C PHE A 24 14.31 -0.82 -5.84
N ILE A 25 13.36 -1.28 -6.67
CA ILE A 25 13.29 -0.91 -8.09
C ILE A 25 13.10 0.61 -8.24
N PHE A 26 12.26 1.24 -7.39
CA PHE A 26 12.10 2.69 -7.39
C PHE A 26 13.41 3.43 -7.11
N VAL A 27 14.16 3.02 -6.09
CA VAL A 27 15.47 3.61 -5.76
C VAL A 27 16.46 3.38 -6.90
N LEU A 28 16.50 2.17 -7.47
CA LEU A 28 17.39 1.81 -8.58
C LEU A 28 17.10 2.67 -9.82
N MET A 29 15.85 2.84 -10.22
CA MET A 29 15.49 3.69 -11.37
C MET A 29 15.80 5.16 -11.13
N SER A 30 15.56 5.65 -9.90
CA SER A 30 15.90 7.02 -9.50
C SER A 30 17.42 7.27 -9.48
N PHE A 31 18.22 6.24 -9.24
CA PHE A 31 19.67 6.28 -9.30
C PHE A 31 20.20 6.24 -10.74
N LEU A 32 19.71 5.29 -11.55
CA LEU A 32 20.18 5.09 -12.93
C LEU A 32 19.77 6.22 -13.88
N ILE A 33 18.61 6.82 -13.64
CA ILE A 33 18.04 7.89 -14.47
C ILE A 33 17.71 9.07 -13.55
N PRO A 34 18.65 10.01 -13.32
CA PRO A 34 18.41 11.15 -12.46
C PRO A 34 17.28 12.04 -12.98
N GLY A 35 16.51 12.63 -12.07
CA GLY A 35 15.42 13.56 -12.37
C GLY A 35 14.04 12.91 -12.45
N GLU A 36 13.07 13.68 -13.02
CA GLU A 36 11.66 13.28 -13.00
C GLU A 36 11.36 12.03 -13.84
N LEU A 37 12.13 11.77 -14.89
CA LEU A 37 11.94 10.56 -15.72
C LEU A 37 12.24 9.29 -14.93
N GLY A 38 13.37 9.24 -14.22
CA GLY A 38 13.71 8.06 -13.39
C GLY A 38 12.73 7.86 -12.25
N LYS A 39 12.27 8.96 -11.62
CA LYS A 39 11.23 8.93 -10.62
C LYS A 39 9.90 8.38 -11.19
N ALA A 40 9.51 8.82 -12.39
CA ALA A 40 8.28 8.34 -13.03
C ALA A 40 8.37 6.85 -13.40
N LEU A 41 9.45 6.41 -14.05
CA LEU A 41 9.66 5.01 -14.39
C LEU A 41 9.75 4.13 -13.14
N GLY A 42 10.47 4.58 -12.12
CA GLY A 42 10.56 3.88 -10.84
C GLY A 42 9.19 3.74 -10.17
N SER A 43 8.33 4.78 -10.27
CA SER A 43 6.97 4.75 -9.71
C SER A 43 6.06 3.76 -10.44
N VAL A 44 6.17 3.65 -11.76
CA VAL A 44 5.44 2.63 -12.55
C VAL A 44 5.91 1.23 -12.17
N LEU A 45 7.23 1.02 -12.14
CA LEU A 45 7.82 -0.29 -11.87
C LEU A 45 7.65 -0.72 -10.42
N PHE A 46 7.50 0.20 -9.47
CA PHE A 46 7.12 -0.12 -8.09
C PHE A 46 5.85 -0.98 -8.02
N ALA A 47 4.94 -0.82 -8.99
CA ALA A 47 3.69 -1.56 -9.04
C ALA A 47 3.87 -3.09 -9.07
N VAL A 48 5.04 -3.59 -9.49
CA VAL A 48 5.39 -5.01 -9.44
C VAL A 48 5.21 -5.57 -8.02
N GLY A 49 5.58 -4.81 -6.99
CA GLY A 49 5.41 -5.23 -5.60
C GLY A 49 3.95 -5.51 -5.23
N LEU A 50 3.04 -4.57 -5.53
CA LEU A 50 1.61 -4.75 -5.25
C LEU A 50 0.97 -5.78 -6.19
N PHE A 51 1.44 -5.88 -7.43
CA PHE A 51 1.00 -6.90 -8.38
C PHE A 51 1.29 -8.33 -7.87
N LEU A 52 2.50 -8.57 -7.34
CA LEU A 52 2.87 -9.84 -6.69
C LEU A 52 1.98 -10.12 -5.48
N VAL A 53 1.72 -9.12 -4.64
CA VAL A 53 0.81 -9.25 -3.49
C VAL A 53 -0.58 -9.72 -3.93
N CYS A 54 -1.15 -9.10 -4.95
CA CYS A 54 -2.48 -9.44 -5.47
C CYS A 54 -2.49 -10.81 -6.15
N THR A 55 -1.50 -11.10 -7.01
CA THR A 55 -1.41 -12.35 -7.78
C THR A 55 -1.27 -13.57 -6.88
N PHE A 56 -0.41 -13.50 -5.86
CA PHE A 56 -0.18 -14.60 -4.92
C PHE A 56 -1.08 -14.55 -3.69
N SER A 57 -2.07 -13.64 -3.66
CA SER A 57 -2.98 -13.47 -2.51
C SER A 57 -2.24 -13.36 -1.19
N LEU A 58 -1.17 -12.55 -1.15
CA LEU A 58 -0.37 -12.31 0.03
C LEU A 58 -1.12 -11.43 1.05
N SER A 59 -0.64 -11.42 2.28
CA SER A 59 -1.27 -10.70 3.38
C SER A 59 -0.63 -9.33 3.57
N LEU A 60 -1.06 -8.34 2.76
CA LEU A 60 -0.64 -6.95 2.90
C LEU A 60 -1.63 -6.19 3.78
N TYR A 61 -1.15 -5.59 4.87
CA TYR A 61 -1.95 -4.85 5.84
C TYR A 61 -2.76 -3.72 5.17
N THR A 62 -2.08 -2.83 4.44
CA THR A 62 -2.71 -1.68 3.77
C THR A 62 -3.71 -2.07 2.69
N GLY A 63 -3.52 -3.25 2.07
CA GLY A 63 -4.46 -3.80 1.10
C GLY A 63 -5.69 -4.46 1.72
N LYS A 64 -5.65 -4.82 3.01
CA LYS A 64 -6.74 -5.54 3.69
C LYS A 64 -7.46 -4.71 4.74
N ILE A 65 -6.82 -3.72 5.34
CA ILE A 65 -7.42 -2.92 6.42
C ILE A 65 -8.74 -2.26 5.98
N GLY A 66 -8.86 -1.84 4.72
CA GLY A 66 -10.07 -1.23 4.18
C GLY A 66 -11.31 -2.12 4.22
N LEU A 67 -11.14 -3.44 4.30
CA LEU A 67 -12.26 -4.39 4.36
C LEU A 67 -13.10 -4.24 5.64
N ILE A 68 -12.54 -3.67 6.72
CA ILE A 68 -13.29 -3.39 7.95
C ILE A 68 -14.40 -2.35 7.75
N PHE A 69 -14.24 -1.46 6.78
CA PHE A 69 -15.22 -0.42 6.45
C PHE A 69 -16.28 -0.89 5.45
N GLU A 70 -16.01 -2.00 4.73
CA GLU A 70 -16.98 -2.57 3.78
C GLU A 70 -18.09 -3.32 4.51
N LYS A 71 -17.71 -4.25 5.38
CA LYS A 71 -18.62 -5.10 6.16
C LYS A 71 -17.93 -5.65 7.42
N LYS A 72 -18.74 -6.09 8.38
CA LYS A 72 -18.22 -6.80 9.57
C LYS A 72 -17.41 -8.02 9.15
N GLN A 73 -16.23 -8.16 9.72
CA GLN A 73 -15.30 -9.26 9.49
C GLN A 73 -15.36 -10.28 10.63
N SER A 74 -14.71 -11.44 10.45
CA SER A 74 -14.56 -12.45 11.53
C SER A 74 -13.58 -11.98 12.60
N ALA A 75 -13.71 -12.52 13.82
CA ALA A 75 -12.76 -12.24 14.89
C ALA A 75 -11.31 -12.64 14.49
N GLU A 76 -11.15 -13.75 13.75
CA GLU A 76 -9.86 -14.19 13.22
C GLU A 76 -9.23 -13.17 12.27
N PHE A 77 -10.03 -12.48 11.47
CA PHE A 77 -9.56 -11.41 10.59
C PHE A 77 -9.00 -10.22 11.40
N TYR A 78 -9.72 -9.78 12.45
CA TYR A 78 -9.26 -8.67 13.30
C TYR A 78 -7.97 -9.01 14.04
N ILE A 79 -7.84 -10.22 14.59
CA ILE A 79 -6.61 -10.71 15.22
C ILE A 79 -5.48 -10.83 14.18
N GLY A 80 -5.82 -11.20 12.95
CA GLY A 80 -4.87 -11.33 11.85
C GLY A 80 -4.24 -10.02 11.39
N LEU A 81 -4.91 -8.87 11.56
CA LEU A 81 -4.40 -7.57 11.10
C LEU A 81 -3.05 -7.18 11.73
N PRO A 82 -2.87 -7.17 13.07
CA PRO A 82 -1.57 -6.87 13.67
C PRO A 82 -0.51 -7.93 13.33
N ILE A 83 -0.87 -9.20 13.25
CA ILE A 83 0.03 -10.29 12.85
C ILE A 83 0.54 -10.07 11.42
N MET A 84 -0.34 -9.68 10.53
CA MET A 84 -0.02 -9.33 9.14
C MET A 84 0.92 -8.12 9.07
N LEU A 85 0.66 -7.07 9.85
CA LEU A 85 1.49 -5.88 9.92
C LEU A 85 2.90 -6.21 10.41
N ILE A 86 3.03 -7.03 11.45
CA ILE A 86 4.33 -7.52 11.95
C ILE A 86 5.07 -8.30 10.87
N GLY A 87 4.38 -9.21 10.17
CA GLY A 87 4.97 -9.95 9.05
C GLY A 87 5.45 -9.01 7.93
N ASN A 88 4.63 -8.02 7.55
CA ASN A 88 5.01 -7.02 6.55
C ASN A 88 6.25 -6.22 6.99
N ALA A 89 6.32 -5.83 8.26
CA ALA A 89 7.47 -5.11 8.81
C ALA A 89 8.75 -5.95 8.73
N ILE A 90 8.70 -7.22 9.15
CA ILE A 90 9.84 -8.14 9.07
C ILE A 90 10.32 -8.29 7.62
N GLY A 91 9.40 -8.49 6.67
CA GLY A 91 9.76 -8.62 5.25
C GLY A 91 10.36 -7.34 4.68
N ALA A 92 9.73 -6.19 4.93
CA ALA A 92 10.15 -4.90 4.36
C ALA A 92 11.49 -4.41 4.97
N PHE A 93 11.61 -4.37 6.30
CA PHE A 93 12.88 -4.03 6.95
C PHE A 93 13.97 -5.05 6.64
N GLY A 94 13.64 -6.36 6.66
CA GLY A 94 14.60 -7.41 6.35
C GLY A 94 15.22 -7.23 4.97
N LEU A 95 14.41 -7.00 3.93
CA LEU A 95 14.92 -6.71 2.60
C LEU A 95 15.67 -5.37 2.55
N GLY A 96 15.20 -4.35 3.27
CA GLY A 96 15.86 -3.06 3.37
C GLY A 96 17.28 -3.19 3.94
N TYR A 97 17.45 -3.89 5.06
CA TYR A 97 18.76 -4.14 5.64
C TYR A 97 19.64 -5.05 4.78
N LEU A 98 19.08 -6.07 4.13
CA LEU A 98 19.82 -6.88 3.17
C LEU A 98 20.37 -6.00 2.02
N ALA A 99 19.54 -5.09 1.50
CA ALA A 99 19.98 -4.14 0.47
C ALA A 99 21.04 -3.17 1.02
N TYR A 100 20.88 -2.66 2.25
CA TYR A 100 21.90 -1.83 2.90
C TYR A 100 23.26 -2.54 2.94
N PHE A 101 23.34 -3.74 3.49
CA PHE A 101 24.59 -4.48 3.61
C PHE A 101 25.20 -4.84 2.25
N ALA A 102 24.37 -5.12 1.24
CA ALA A 102 24.82 -5.43 -0.11
C ALA A 102 25.37 -4.21 -0.87
N PHE A 103 24.87 -3.01 -0.59
CA PHE A 103 25.14 -1.80 -1.38
C PHE A 103 25.76 -0.65 -0.59
N LYS A 104 26.07 -0.81 0.71
CA LYS A 104 26.50 0.28 1.62
C LYS A 104 27.70 1.09 1.14
N ASP A 105 28.58 0.48 0.35
CA ASP A 105 29.78 1.11 -0.18
C ASP A 105 29.61 1.63 -1.63
N LEU A 106 28.39 1.63 -2.16
CA LEU A 106 28.10 2.04 -3.52
C LEU A 106 27.30 3.36 -3.56
N SER A 107 27.44 4.10 -4.66
CA SER A 107 26.81 5.42 -4.86
C SER A 107 25.27 5.41 -4.84
N ILE A 108 24.62 4.26 -5.07
CA ILE A 108 23.16 4.12 -4.94
C ILE A 108 22.67 4.46 -3.53
N MET A 109 23.55 4.37 -2.51
CA MET A 109 23.20 4.71 -1.12
C MET A 109 22.84 6.18 -0.95
N GLU A 110 23.44 7.09 -1.71
CA GLU A 110 23.07 8.51 -1.68
C GLU A 110 21.61 8.68 -2.11
N THR A 111 21.18 7.94 -3.12
CA THR A 111 19.78 7.95 -3.58
C THR A 111 18.85 7.30 -2.55
N ALA A 112 19.25 6.19 -1.94
CA ALA A 112 18.47 5.55 -0.88
C ALA A 112 18.26 6.49 0.33
N VAL A 113 19.31 7.17 0.76
CA VAL A 113 19.26 8.18 1.83
C VAL A 113 18.39 9.37 1.41
N LYS A 114 18.52 9.88 0.18
CA LYS A 114 17.67 10.96 -0.35
C LYS A 114 16.19 10.57 -0.35
N VAL A 115 15.88 9.34 -0.77
CA VAL A 115 14.50 8.82 -0.75
C VAL A 115 13.99 8.70 0.69
N ALA A 116 14.78 8.22 1.63
CA ALA A 116 14.39 8.16 3.05
C ALA A 116 14.18 9.55 3.65
N ASN A 117 15.05 10.52 3.34
CA ASN A 117 14.96 11.90 3.82
C ASN A 117 13.80 12.71 3.19
N ALA A 118 13.16 12.23 2.15
CA ALA A 118 11.95 12.84 1.61
C ALA A 118 10.72 12.68 2.53
N ARG A 119 10.86 11.96 3.66
CA ARG A 119 9.86 11.87 4.73
C ARG A 119 9.97 13.08 5.65
N PRO A 120 8.85 13.50 6.29
CA PRO A 120 8.85 14.64 7.19
C PRO A 120 9.83 14.48 8.36
N SER A 121 10.43 15.59 8.78
CA SER A 121 11.34 15.65 9.93
C SER A 121 10.64 15.92 11.26
N PHE A 122 9.32 16.16 11.24
CA PHE A 122 8.47 16.43 12.42
C PHE A 122 8.90 17.60 13.30
N ASN A 123 9.50 18.63 12.69
CA ASN A 123 9.93 19.85 13.38
C ASN A 123 8.83 20.92 13.42
N SER A 124 7.79 20.80 12.61
CA SER A 124 6.70 21.77 12.50
C SER A 124 5.33 21.07 12.43
N PHE A 125 4.26 21.82 12.72
CA PHE A 125 2.88 21.33 12.54
C PHE A 125 2.62 20.90 11.08
N ASP A 126 3.19 21.60 10.10
CA ASP A 126 3.03 21.28 8.68
C ASP A 126 3.66 19.93 8.31
N ASP A 127 4.73 19.52 8.98
CA ASP A 127 5.33 18.20 8.81
C ASP A 127 4.37 17.09 9.22
N TYR A 128 3.73 17.23 10.40
CA TYR A 128 2.72 16.28 10.87
C TYR A 128 1.51 16.26 9.93
N LEU A 129 0.99 17.42 9.55
CA LEU A 129 -0.15 17.52 8.65
C LEU A 129 0.17 16.90 7.27
N SER A 130 1.34 17.18 6.72
CA SER A 130 1.82 16.59 5.45
C SER A 130 1.88 15.08 5.54
N CYS A 131 2.47 14.51 6.61
CA CYS A 131 2.52 13.06 6.84
C CYS A 131 1.12 12.45 6.90
N ILE A 132 0.23 13.05 7.67
CA ILE A 132 -1.16 12.61 7.85
C ILE A 132 -1.90 12.57 6.51
N LEU A 133 -1.90 13.68 5.77
CA LEU A 133 -2.62 13.79 4.51
C LEU A 133 -2.06 12.84 3.43
N LYS A 134 -0.73 12.78 3.30
CA LYS A 134 -0.07 11.87 2.35
C LYS A 134 -0.32 10.41 2.70
N SER A 135 -0.33 10.06 3.98
CA SER A 135 -0.64 8.70 4.43
C SER A 135 -2.09 8.32 4.16
N PHE A 136 -3.01 9.24 4.43
CA PHE A 136 -4.44 9.05 4.15
C PHE A 136 -4.71 8.83 2.65
N LEU A 137 -4.16 9.69 1.79
CA LEU A 137 -4.27 9.56 0.34
C LEU A 137 -3.63 8.27 -0.18
N CYS A 138 -2.49 7.86 0.39
CA CYS A 138 -1.87 6.59 0.05
C CYS A 138 -2.78 5.41 0.37
N GLY A 139 -3.36 5.37 1.58
CA GLY A 139 -4.31 4.31 1.97
C GLY A 139 -5.50 4.21 1.02
N THR A 140 -6.03 5.36 0.57
CA THR A 140 -7.08 5.43 -0.46
C THR A 140 -6.61 4.80 -1.78
N CYS A 141 -5.43 5.19 -2.28
CA CYS A 141 -4.88 4.67 -3.54
C CYS A 141 -4.64 3.15 -3.47
N VAL A 142 -4.05 2.65 -2.39
CA VAL A 142 -3.80 1.21 -2.22
C VAL A 142 -5.11 0.42 -2.16
N TYR A 143 -6.11 0.92 -1.42
CA TYR A 143 -7.44 0.28 -1.39
C TYR A 143 -8.05 0.21 -2.79
N LEU A 144 -8.06 1.33 -3.53
CA LEU A 144 -8.60 1.40 -4.89
C LEU A 144 -7.83 0.46 -5.84
N ALA A 145 -6.50 0.44 -5.77
CA ALA A 145 -5.66 -0.46 -6.58
C ALA A 145 -6.06 -1.93 -6.39
N VAL A 146 -6.10 -2.39 -5.13
CA VAL A 146 -6.45 -3.78 -4.79
C VAL A 146 -7.91 -4.08 -5.13
N LYS A 147 -8.83 -3.17 -4.83
CA LYS A 147 -10.26 -3.34 -5.12
C LYS A 147 -10.52 -3.45 -6.61
N CYS A 148 -9.99 -2.54 -7.41
CA CYS A 148 -10.14 -2.54 -8.87
C CYS A 148 -9.51 -3.79 -9.49
N PHE A 149 -8.34 -4.23 -9.04
CA PHE A 149 -7.73 -5.47 -9.49
C PHE A 149 -8.62 -6.70 -9.25
N ASN A 150 -9.25 -6.78 -8.07
CA ASN A 150 -10.07 -7.93 -7.69
C ASN A 150 -11.47 -7.92 -8.33
N LEU A 151 -12.07 -6.73 -8.53
CA LEU A 151 -13.43 -6.61 -9.08
C LEU A 151 -13.48 -6.70 -10.60
N ASN A 152 -12.41 -6.38 -11.30
CA ASN A 152 -12.43 -6.34 -12.76
C ASN A 152 -12.47 -7.74 -13.36
N ARG A 153 -13.51 -7.99 -14.15
CA ARG A 153 -13.65 -9.21 -14.97
C ARG A 153 -12.63 -9.23 -16.11
N LEU A 154 -12.30 -8.06 -16.66
CA LEU A 154 -11.26 -7.88 -17.66
C LEU A 154 -9.92 -7.66 -16.95
N LYS A 155 -9.12 -8.71 -16.84
CA LYS A 155 -7.83 -8.67 -16.14
C LYS A 155 -6.90 -7.54 -16.58
N PRO A 156 -6.74 -7.19 -17.88
CA PRO A 156 -5.93 -6.06 -18.31
C PRO A 156 -6.35 -4.73 -17.68
N VAL A 157 -7.66 -4.48 -17.55
CA VAL A 157 -8.19 -3.25 -16.93
C VAL A 157 -7.84 -3.20 -15.44
N GLY A 158 -7.99 -4.32 -14.73
CA GLY A 158 -7.62 -4.42 -13.31
C GLY A 158 -6.13 -4.17 -13.08
N ILE A 159 -5.27 -4.72 -13.94
CA ILE A 159 -3.82 -4.50 -13.89
C ILE A 159 -3.48 -3.02 -14.18
N PHE A 160 -4.09 -2.43 -15.22
CA PHE A 160 -3.89 -1.02 -15.54
C PHE A 160 -4.24 -0.11 -14.36
N LEU A 161 -5.41 -0.31 -13.74
CA LEU A 161 -5.84 0.48 -12.59
C LEU A 161 -4.93 0.28 -11.37
N LEU A 162 -4.46 -0.93 -11.13
CA LEU A 162 -3.48 -1.19 -10.07
C LEU A 162 -2.20 -0.38 -10.33
N VAL A 163 -1.63 -0.47 -11.52
CA VAL A 163 -0.42 0.27 -11.91
C VAL A 163 -0.65 1.77 -11.80
N PHE A 164 -1.80 2.28 -12.26
CA PHE A 164 -2.14 3.70 -12.21
C PHE A 164 -2.18 4.24 -10.77
N PHE A 165 -2.90 3.57 -9.85
CA PHE A 165 -2.98 4.02 -8.46
C PHE A 165 -1.65 3.89 -7.72
N VAL A 166 -0.85 2.87 -8.06
CA VAL A 166 0.52 2.74 -7.51
C VAL A 166 1.41 3.85 -8.04
N PHE A 167 1.42 4.09 -9.34
CA PHE A 167 2.16 5.20 -9.93
C PHE A 167 1.79 6.52 -9.24
N LEU A 168 0.49 6.80 -9.08
CA LEU A 168 -0.01 8.02 -8.48
C LEU A 168 0.57 8.22 -7.07
N PHE A 169 0.45 7.23 -6.17
CA PHE A 169 0.90 7.44 -4.80
C PHE A 169 2.43 7.49 -4.68
N VAL A 170 3.17 6.72 -5.47
CA VAL A 170 4.64 6.72 -5.43
C VAL A 170 5.18 8.02 -6.02
N TYR A 171 4.71 8.43 -7.19
CA TYR A 171 5.18 9.62 -7.88
C TYR A 171 4.89 10.91 -7.09
N CYS A 172 3.69 11.00 -6.50
CA CYS A 172 3.30 12.13 -5.64
C CYS A 172 3.97 12.10 -4.26
N GLY A 173 4.74 11.06 -3.92
CA GLY A 173 5.42 10.95 -2.63
C GLY A 173 4.46 10.75 -1.45
N PHE A 174 3.32 10.09 -1.69
CA PHE A 174 2.41 9.70 -0.60
C PHE A 174 3.09 8.67 0.31
N GLN A 175 2.72 8.65 1.59
CA GLN A 175 3.40 7.85 2.60
C GLN A 175 2.75 6.47 2.73
N HIS A 176 3.48 5.42 2.35
CA HIS A 176 3.07 4.02 2.49
C HIS A 176 3.87 3.35 3.59
N CYS A 177 3.23 2.97 4.70
CA CYS A 177 3.94 2.49 5.89
C CYS A 177 4.90 1.32 5.60
N ILE A 178 4.49 0.34 4.79
CA ILE A 178 5.35 -0.82 4.49
C ILE A 178 6.52 -0.45 3.55
N ALA A 179 6.29 0.45 2.59
CA ALA A 179 7.37 0.95 1.74
C ALA A 179 8.36 1.81 2.54
N ASN A 180 7.85 2.63 3.48
CA ASN A 180 8.71 3.43 4.36
C ASN A 180 9.61 2.54 5.23
N MET A 181 9.10 1.41 5.76
CA MET A 181 9.91 0.41 6.48
C MET A 181 11.09 -0.07 5.64
N PHE A 182 10.86 -0.37 4.34
CA PHE A 182 11.93 -0.75 3.43
C PHE A 182 12.94 0.41 3.24
N TYR A 183 12.46 1.62 2.94
CA TYR A 183 13.35 2.77 2.69
C TYR A 183 14.20 3.12 3.91
N PHE A 184 13.62 3.09 5.12
CA PHE A 184 14.36 3.33 6.35
C PHE A 184 15.40 2.23 6.62
N GLY A 185 15.06 0.96 6.37
CA GLY A 185 16.00 -0.14 6.46
C GLY A 185 17.14 -0.01 5.45
N PHE A 186 16.85 0.31 4.19
CA PHE A 186 17.85 0.46 3.13
C PHE A 186 18.77 1.66 3.37
N ALA A 187 18.25 2.77 3.87
CA ALA A 187 19.06 3.93 4.23
C ALA A 187 19.77 3.80 5.58
N ASN A 188 19.56 2.72 6.33
CA ASN A 188 20.01 2.52 7.71
C ASN A 188 19.63 3.70 8.64
N LYS A 189 18.38 4.16 8.50
CA LYS A 189 17.82 5.31 9.21
C LYS A 189 16.63 4.92 10.08
N VAL A 190 16.85 4.06 11.07
CA VAL A 190 15.82 3.65 12.03
C VAL A 190 16.14 4.29 13.39
N TYR A 191 15.53 5.44 13.66
CA TYR A 191 15.68 6.22 14.90
C TYR A 191 14.38 6.96 15.26
N GLY A 192 14.36 7.81 16.31
CA GLY A 192 13.15 8.37 16.91
C GLY A 192 12.08 8.90 15.96
N GLU A 193 12.44 9.77 15.00
CA GLU A 193 11.49 10.35 14.02
C GLU A 193 10.88 9.30 13.09
N THR A 194 11.62 8.24 12.78
CA THR A 194 11.15 7.12 11.96
C THR A 194 9.95 6.40 12.59
N PHE A 195 9.96 6.26 13.92
CA PHE A 195 8.85 5.63 14.65
C PHE A 195 7.61 6.52 14.64
N ILE A 196 7.79 7.85 14.71
CA ILE A 196 6.67 8.81 14.58
C ILE A 196 6.06 8.70 13.17
N ASP A 197 6.91 8.74 12.13
CA ASP A 197 6.47 8.58 10.72
C ASP A 197 5.68 7.28 10.53
N LEU A 198 6.24 6.16 10.98
CA LEU A 198 5.59 4.86 10.82
C LEU A 198 4.28 4.76 11.60
N ALA A 199 4.21 5.30 12.82
CA ALA A 199 2.98 5.29 13.62
C ALA A 199 1.86 6.07 12.93
N LEU A 200 2.14 7.31 12.50
CA LEU A 200 1.20 8.15 11.77
C LEU A 200 0.82 7.51 10.43
N CYS A 201 1.81 6.99 9.71
CA CYS A 201 1.60 6.36 8.41
C CYS A 201 0.72 5.11 8.52
N ILE A 202 0.95 4.23 9.51
CA ILE A 202 0.09 3.06 9.76
C ILE A 202 -1.34 3.51 10.08
N LEU A 203 -1.49 4.48 10.98
CA LEU A 203 -2.80 4.97 11.40
C LEU A 203 -3.59 5.55 10.22
N PHE A 204 -3.00 6.47 9.46
CA PHE A 204 -3.71 7.17 8.40
C PHE A 204 -3.80 6.38 7.09
N ASN A 205 -2.88 5.45 6.81
CA ASN A 205 -3.12 4.43 5.77
C ASN A 205 -4.33 3.56 6.10
N SER A 206 -4.63 3.34 7.39
CA SER A 206 -5.79 2.55 7.81
C SER A 206 -7.12 3.27 7.60
N PHE A 207 -7.16 4.59 7.74
CA PHE A 207 -8.37 5.39 7.52
C PHE A 207 -8.58 5.79 6.05
N GLY A 208 -7.51 5.88 5.25
CA GLY A 208 -7.59 6.24 3.83
C GLY A 208 -8.65 5.46 3.03
N PRO A 209 -8.81 4.14 3.21
CA PRO A 209 -9.82 3.34 2.52
C PRO A 209 -11.27 3.82 2.67
N ILE A 210 -11.61 4.60 3.72
CA ILE A 210 -12.97 5.10 3.97
C ILE A 210 -13.52 5.81 2.73
N ILE A 211 -12.73 6.69 2.08
CA ILE A 211 -13.16 7.40 0.87
C ILE A 211 -13.52 6.40 -0.23
N GLY A 212 -12.62 5.44 -0.50
CA GLY A 212 -12.86 4.43 -1.52
C GLY A 212 -14.11 3.60 -1.25
N VAL A 213 -14.29 3.16 0.00
CA VAL A 213 -15.50 2.41 0.41
C VAL A 213 -16.77 3.23 0.20
N MET A 214 -16.77 4.51 0.61
CA MET A 214 -17.92 5.41 0.41
C MET A 214 -18.26 5.56 -1.07
N LEU A 215 -17.26 5.79 -1.93
CA LEU A 215 -17.46 5.91 -3.38
C LEU A 215 -18.10 4.65 -3.98
N PHE A 216 -17.60 3.45 -3.63
CA PHE A 216 -18.20 2.21 -4.13
C PHE A 216 -19.63 2.00 -3.62
N LYS A 217 -19.92 2.28 -2.36
CA LYS A 217 -21.28 2.19 -1.81
C LYS A 217 -22.25 3.17 -2.50
N LEU A 218 -21.80 4.39 -2.81
CA LEU A 218 -22.63 5.34 -3.56
C LEU A 218 -22.96 4.83 -4.98
N VAL A 219 -21.97 4.27 -5.67
CA VAL A 219 -22.17 3.68 -7.01
C VAL A 219 -23.12 2.49 -6.96
N GLU A 220 -22.99 1.60 -5.98
CA GLU A 220 -23.89 0.46 -5.79
C GLU A 220 -25.32 0.92 -5.54
N LYS A 221 -25.53 1.88 -4.64
CA LYS A 221 -26.86 2.46 -4.37
C LYS A 221 -27.48 3.11 -5.60
N ALA A 222 -26.68 3.83 -6.40
CA ALA A 222 -27.18 4.44 -7.65
C ALA A 222 -27.62 3.38 -8.67
N LYS A 223 -26.90 2.26 -8.78
CA LYS A 223 -27.28 1.15 -9.65
C LYS A 223 -28.56 0.46 -9.20
N ASP A 224 -28.76 0.28 -7.90
CA ASP A 224 -30.00 -0.34 -7.38
C ASP A 224 -31.22 0.55 -7.62
N ASN A 225 -31.07 1.86 -7.49
CA ASN A 225 -32.13 2.83 -7.78
C ASN A 225 -32.45 2.95 -9.28
N SER A 226 -31.55 2.55 -10.17
CA SER A 226 -31.73 2.59 -11.63
C SER A 226 -32.33 1.32 -12.22
N LYS A 227 -32.54 0.26 -11.43
CA LYS A 227 -33.26 -0.94 -11.89
C LYS A 227 -34.73 -0.59 -12.06
N PRO A 228 -35.36 -0.93 -13.23
CA PRO A 228 -36.79 -0.71 -13.41
C PRO A 228 -37.56 -1.46 -12.31
N ILE A 229 -38.58 -0.81 -11.76
CA ILE A 229 -39.53 -1.43 -10.84
C ILE A 229 -40.09 -2.63 -11.56
N LYS A 230 -39.95 -3.85 -11.02
CA LYS A 230 -40.61 -5.03 -11.57
C LYS A 230 -42.11 -4.74 -11.59
N ASP A 231 -42.67 -4.71 -12.78
CA ASP A 231 -44.11 -4.58 -12.97
C ASP A 231 -44.77 -5.89 -12.46
N ASP A 232 -45.24 -5.82 -11.20
CA ASP A 232 -45.97 -6.91 -10.57
C ASP A 232 -47.48 -6.85 -10.98
N THR A 233 -47.76 -6.48 -12.24
CA THR A 233 -49.14 -6.64 -12.77
C THR A 233 -49.51 -8.11 -12.75
N PRO A 234 -50.58 -8.53 -12.06
CA PRO A 234 -51.09 -9.90 -12.10
C PRO A 234 -51.44 -10.22 -13.55
N LYS A 235 -50.86 -11.24 -14.13
CA LYS A 235 -51.32 -11.80 -15.38
C LYS A 235 -52.75 -12.33 -15.10
N GLU A 236 -53.73 -11.59 -15.54
CA GLU A 236 -55.09 -12.10 -15.60
C GLU A 236 -55.14 -13.40 -16.40
N LYS A 237 -55.79 -14.39 -15.81
CA LYS A 237 -55.96 -15.72 -16.40
C LYS A 237 -57.07 -15.70 -17.43
#